data_67738620bd6fda9de863c38411c8e081
#
_entry.id   67738620bd6fda9de863c38411c8e081
#
_cell.length_a   1.000
_cell.length_b   1.000
_cell.length_c   1.000
_cell.angle_alpha   90.00
_cell.angle_beta   90.00
_cell.angle_gamma   90.00
#
_symmetry.space_group_name_H-M   'P 1'
#
loop_
_entity.id
_entity.type
_entity.pdbx_description
1 polymer ?
#
loop_
_entity_poly.entity_id
_entity_poly.type
_entity_poly.pdbx_seq_one_letter_code
_entity_poly.pdbx_strand_id
1 'polypeptide(L)'
;MQRMTYFLLPTLLIASAIFWFAAGKGVHAEAKNGTQTLVFLRHAEKPESGLGQLNCQGLNRAIDLSTVLPNTFGKADFIFAANPSRHVEEGEHDHSYSYLRPLMTVGPSAIKLGLPVNIDFAANDTGDLADELMRDKYHDATIYTAWSHGYLPELINKVAEEASGEKIKLVKDWVAEDFDSVLVLTLKWNDGKATLQYENYKQNLDGGAVGCPS
;
A
#
# COMPACT_ATOMS: atom_id res chain seq x y z
N MET A 1 -26.71 -95.25 -14.33
CA MET A 1 -27.09 -93.88 -14.75
C MET A 1 -26.35 -92.89 -13.84
N GLN A 2 -25.23 -92.38 -14.34
CA GLN A 2 -24.38 -91.43 -13.58
C GLN A 2 -24.63 -90.03 -14.13
N ARG A 3 -25.15 -89.15 -13.29
CA ARG A 3 -25.38 -87.73 -13.64
C ARG A 3 -24.10 -86.96 -13.34
N MET A 4 -23.50 -86.38 -14.36
CA MET A 4 -22.32 -85.58 -14.31
C MET A 4 -22.77 -84.07 -14.09
N THR A 5 -22.41 -83.54 -12.92
CA THR A 5 -22.73 -82.15 -12.57
C THR A 5 -21.54 -81.28 -12.97
N TYR A 6 -21.76 -80.33 -13.87
CA TYR A 6 -20.76 -79.33 -14.25
C TYR A 6 -20.84 -78.12 -13.28
N PHE A 7 -19.74 -77.83 -12.60
CA PHE A 7 -19.53 -76.62 -11.82
C PHE A 7 -19.01 -75.53 -12.77
N LEU A 8 -19.80 -74.48 -12.95
CA LEU A 8 -19.38 -73.24 -13.61
C LEU A 8 -18.69 -72.34 -12.60
N LEU A 9 -17.39 -72.07 -12.79
CA LEU A 9 -16.66 -71.04 -12.05
C LEU A 9 -16.99 -69.66 -12.65
N PRO A 10 -17.29 -68.62 -11.82
CA PRO A 10 -17.42 -67.28 -12.33
C PRO A 10 -16.01 -66.64 -12.55
N THR A 11 -15.76 -66.20 -13.76
CA THR A 11 -14.60 -65.40 -14.12
C THR A 11 -14.75 -63.99 -13.56
N LEU A 12 -13.92 -63.66 -12.57
CA LEU A 12 -13.83 -62.33 -11.99
C LEU A 12 -13.09 -61.39 -12.97
N LEU A 13 -13.79 -60.48 -13.62
CA LEU A 13 -13.22 -59.41 -14.41
C LEU A 13 -12.72 -58.30 -13.46
N ILE A 14 -11.42 -58.22 -13.26
CA ILE A 14 -10.75 -57.13 -12.57
C ILE A 14 -10.67 -55.95 -13.55
N ALA A 15 -11.58 -54.98 -13.41
CA ALA A 15 -11.51 -53.70 -14.10
C ALA A 15 -10.40 -52.83 -13.45
N SER A 16 -9.24 -52.79 -14.09
CA SER A 16 -8.15 -51.88 -13.69
C SER A 16 -8.55 -50.42 -14.03
N ALA A 17 -9.01 -49.69 -13.03
CA ALA A 17 -9.21 -48.25 -13.14
C ALA A 17 -7.84 -47.54 -13.21
N ILE A 18 -7.45 -47.15 -14.39
CA ILE A 18 -6.26 -46.29 -14.61
C ILE A 18 -6.66 -44.86 -14.16
N PHE A 19 -6.27 -44.48 -12.94
CA PHE A 19 -6.34 -43.09 -12.48
C PHE A 19 -5.29 -42.27 -13.25
N TRP A 20 -5.75 -41.51 -14.24
CA TRP A 20 -4.96 -40.44 -14.82
C TRP A 20 -4.86 -39.31 -13.79
N PHE A 21 -3.74 -39.23 -13.09
CA PHE A 21 -3.35 -38.01 -12.41
C PHE A 21 -3.06 -36.95 -13.48
N ALA A 22 -4.03 -36.12 -13.80
CA ALA A 22 -3.77 -34.88 -14.48
C ALA A 22 -2.87 -34.06 -13.54
N ALA A 23 -1.56 -34.03 -13.84
CA ALA A 23 -0.66 -33.07 -13.24
C ALA A 23 -1.22 -31.68 -13.57
N GLY A 24 -1.91 -31.08 -12.60
CA GLY A 24 -2.35 -29.71 -12.68
C GLY A 24 -1.11 -28.87 -12.93
N LYS A 25 -0.95 -28.34 -14.15
CA LYS A 25 -0.03 -27.24 -14.40
C LYS A 25 -0.45 -26.15 -13.43
N GLY A 26 0.38 -25.90 -12.40
CA GLY A 26 0.20 -24.74 -11.57
C GLY A 26 0.07 -23.54 -12.50
N VAL A 27 -1.08 -22.90 -12.48
CA VAL A 27 -1.25 -21.61 -13.13
C VAL A 27 -0.39 -20.67 -12.31
N HIS A 28 0.89 -20.54 -12.69
CA HIS A 28 1.68 -19.40 -12.25
C HIS A 28 0.95 -18.20 -12.81
N ALA A 29 0.34 -17.38 -11.94
CA ALA A 29 -0.16 -16.10 -12.35
C ALA A 29 1.01 -15.37 -13.01
N GLU A 30 0.87 -15.02 -14.28
CA GLU A 30 1.86 -14.26 -15.01
C GLU A 30 2.02 -12.91 -14.31
N ALA A 31 3.25 -12.52 -13.99
CA ALA A 31 3.49 -11.26 -13.31
C ALA A 31 2.91 -10.10 -14.11
N LYS A 32 2.11 -9.25 -13.47
CA LYS A 32 1.43 -8.15 -14.16
C LYS A 32 2.47 -7.13 -14.62
N ASN A 33 2.57 -6.92 -15.93
CA ASN A 33 3.35 -5.85 -16.52
C ASN A 33 2.58 -4.53 -16.40
N GLY A 34 3.28 -3.39 -16.30
CA GLY A 34 2.64 -2.09 -16.23
C GLY A 34 3.51 -1.02 -15.59
N THR A 35 2.88 0.10 -15.27
CA THR A 35 3.54 1.21 -14.58
C THR A 35 2.87 1.44 -13.22
N GLN A 36 3.61 1.20 -12.17
CA GLN A 36 3.17 1.47 -10.80
C GLN A 36 3.69 2.84 -10.37
N THR A 37 2.79 3.71 -9.94
CA THR A 37 3.12 5.05 -9.42
C THR A 37 2.83 5.10 -7.93
N LEU A 38 3.88 5.18 -7.12
CA LEU A 38 3.80 5.25 -5.66
C LEU A 38 4.02 6.69 -5.20
N VAL A 39 2.99 7.30 -4.67
CA VAL A 39 2.98 8.70 -4.22
C VAL A 39 3.02 8.72 -2.70
N PHE A 40 4.15 9.13 -2.14
CA PHE A 40 4.38 9.20 -0.71
C PHE A 40 4.30 10.64 -0.22
N LEU A 41 3.47 10.87 0.78
CA LEU A 41 3.35 12.16 1.44
C LEU A 41 3.31 12.00 2.96
N ARG A 42 3.81 13.01 3.65
CA ARG A 42 3.65 13.13 5.08
C ARG A 42 2.19 13.49 5.41
N HIS A 43 1.71 13.09 6.60
CA HIS A 43 0.46 13.65 7.13
C HIS A 43 0.52 15.18 7.20
N ALA A 44 -0.62 15.84 7.08
CA ALA A 44 -0.77 17.29 7.13
C ALA A 44 -0.50 17.86 8.54
N GLU A 45 -0.58 19.19 8.69
CA GLU A 45 -0.24 19.95 9.89
C GLU A 45 -1.02 19.49 11.12
N LYS A 46 -0.35 19.53 12.27
CA LYS A 46 -0.89 19.12 13.58
C LYS A 46 -0.93 20.30 14.55
N PRO A 47 -1.77 20.24 15.60
CA PRO A 47 -1.69 21.21 16.70
C PRO A 47 -0.35 21.06 17.44
N GLU A 48 0.13 22.14 18.07
CA GLU A 48 1.33 22.09 18.93
C GLU A 48 1.18 21.08 20.07
N SER A 49 -0.04 20.98 20.63
CA SER A 49 -0.38 19.98 21.65
C SER A 49 -0.45 18.54 21.10
N GLY A 50 -0.31 18.33 19.80
CA GLY A 50 -0.32 17.03 19.14
C GLY A 50 -1.70 16.43 18.96
N LEU A 51 -2.33 15.92 19.99
CA LEU A 51 -3.67 15.29 20.04
C LEU A 51 -3.90 14.13 19.04
N GLY A 52 -2.84 13.60 18.42
CA GLY A 52 -2.95 12.54 17.42
C GLY A 52 -3.65 12.91 16.10
N GLN A 53 -4.20 14.12 15.98
CA GLN A 53 -5.04 14.58 14.87
C GLN A 53 -4.42 15.77 14.10
N LEU A 54 -5.08 16.20 13.02
CA LEU A 54 -4.74 17.43 12.29
C LEU A 54 -5.23 18.67 13.03
N ASN A 55 -4.58 19.81 12.76
CA ASN A 55 -5.17 21.13 13.06
C ASN A 55 -6.04 21.62 11.87
N CYS A 56 -6.62 22.81 11.99
CA CYS A 56 -7.48 23.36 10.92
C CYS A 56 -6.72 23.60 9.61
N GLN A 57 -5.45 24.02 9.67
CA GLN A 57 -4.61 24.19 8.50
C GLN A 57 -4.37 22.82 7.81
N GLY A 58 -4.05 21.79 8.58
CA GLY A 58 -3.89 20.44 8.06
C GLY A 58 -5.18 19.86 7.48
N LEU A 59 -6.34 20.20 8.05
CA LEU A 59 -7.63 19.80 7.48
C LEU A 59 -7.89 20.49 6.13
N ASN A 60 -7.59 21.79 6.01
CA ASN A 60 -7.67 22.52 4.74
C ASN A 60 -6.75 21.88 3.70
N ARG A 61 -5.46 21.64 4.05
CA ARG A 61 -4.52 20.90 3.17
C ARG A 61 -5.08 19.55 2.73
N ALA A 62 -5.64 18.77 3.64
CA ALA A 62 -6.22 17.46 3.32
C ALA A 62 -7.37 17.56 2.30
N ILE A 63 -8.20 18.59 2.42
CA ILE A 63 -9.29 18.87 1.46
C ILE A 63 -8.70 19.26 0.09
N ASP A 64 -7.71 20.14 0.04
CA ASP A 64 -7.05 20.58 -1.20
C ASP A 64 -6.33 19.44 -1.90
N LEU A 65 -5.67 18.54 -1.14
CA LEU A 65 -5.02 17.34 -1.64
C LEU A 65 -5.97 16.44 -2.43
N SER A 66 -7.26 16.43 -2.10
CA SER A 66 -8.27 15.68 -2.86
C SER A 66 -8.40 16.16 -4.32
N THR A 67 -7.88 17.34 -4.64
CA THR A 67 -7.82 17.90 -5.99
C THR A 67 -6.40 17.89 -6.55
N VAL A 68 -5.42 18.28 -5.73
CA VAL A 68 -4.00 18.39 -6.15
C VAL A 68 -3.44 17.02 -6.55
N LEU A 69 -3.62 15.98 -5.71
CA LEU A 69 -3.05 14.66 -5.97
C LEU A 69 -3.52 14.07 -7.31
N PRO A 70 -4.85 13.96 -7.58
CA PRO A 70 -5.30 13.37 -8.84
C PRO A 70 -4.98 14.23 -10.07
N ASN A 71 -4.86 15.54 -9.93
CA ASN A 71 -4.48 16.42 -11.04
C ASN A 71 -2.99 16.31 -11.38
N THR A 72 -2.14 15.98 -10.40
CA THR A 72 -0.68 15.92 -10.59
C THR A 72 -0.21 14.50 -10.93
N PHE A 73 -0.76 13.49 -10.26
CA PHE A 73 -0.25 12.11 -10.32
C PHE A 73 -1.23 11.11 -10.94
N GLY A 74 -2.41 11.56 -11.39
CA GLY A 74 -3.50 10.70 -11.82
C GLY A 74 -4.35 10.21 -10.64
N LYS A 75 -5.54 9.68 -10.92
CA LYS A 75 -6.42 9.13 -9.88
C LYS A 75 -5.78 7.90 -9.26
N ALA A 76 -5.83 7.83 -7.92
CA ALA A 76 -5.38 6.63 -7.24
C ALA A 76 -6.30 5.45 -7.53
N ASP A 77 -5.71 4.25 -7.60
CA ASP A 77 -6.38 2.96 -7.55
C ASP A 77 -6.45 2.42 -6.13
N PHE A 78 -5.46 2.78 -5.29
CA PHE A 78 -5.36 2.38 -3.89
C PHE A 78 -4.87 3.53 -3.03
N ILE A 79 -5.31 3.53 -1.76
CA ILE A 79 -4.88 4.54 -0.77
C ILE A 79 -4.49 3.81 0.51
N PHE A 80 -3.32 4.17 1.05
CA PHE A 80 -2.79 3.66 2.31
C PHE A 80 -2.59 4.80 3.32
N ALA A 81 -2.87 4.49 4.59
CA ALA A 81 -2.52 5.35 5.70
C ALA A 81 -2.07 4.51 6.90
N ALA A 82 -1.20 5.07 7.74
CA ALA A 82 -0.78 4.38 8.95
C ALA A 82 -1.97 4.08 9.87
N ASN A 83 -1.96 2.89 10.47
CA ASN A 83 -3.00 2.40 11.36
C ASN A 83 -3.19 3.32 12.57
N PRO A 84 -4.40 3.86 12.80
CA PRO A 84 -4.66 4.78 13.92
C PRO A 84 -4.70 4.09 15.29
N SER A 85 -4.73 2.75 15.36
CA SER A 85 -4.70 2.02 16.64
C SER A 85 -3.36 2.14 17.36
N ARG A 86 -2.27 2.50 16.63
CA ARG A 86 -1.01 2.86 17.26
C ARG A 86 -1.14 4.25 17.88
N HIS A 87 -0.89 4.31 19.17
CA HIS A 87 -0.91 5.57 19.90
C HIS A 87 0.39 6.34 19.72
N VAL A 88 0.29 7.66 19.85
CA VAL A 88 1.42 8.59 19.93
C VAL A 88 1.34 9.31 21.28
N GLU A 89 2.48 9.49 21.90
CA GLU A 89 2.61 10.25 23.15
C GLU A 89 2.94 11.71 22.78
N GLU A 90 2.07 12.62 23.15
CA GLU A 90 2.17 14.04 22.77
C GLU A 90 1.57 14.94 23.86
N GLY A 91 1.95 16.25 23.81
CA GLY A 91 1.48 17.27 24.74
C GLY A 91 2.31 17.35 26.03
N GLU A 92 1.88 18.21 26.96
CA GLU A 92 2.66 18.57 28.17
C GLU A 92 2.89 17.41 29.14
N HIS A 93 2.11 16.35 29.06
CA HIS A 93 2.18 15.20 29.99
C HIS A 93 2.26 13.86 29.26
N ASP A 94 2.79 13.84 28.03
CA ASP A 94 2.92 12.64 27.20
C ASP A 94 1.63 11.81 27.16
N HIS A 95 0.49 12.49 26.95
CA HIS A 95 -0.77 11.81 26.79
C HIS A 95 -0.79 10.93 25.54
N SER A 96 -1.39 9.76 25.67
CA SER A 96 -1.47 8.78 24.60
C SER A 96 -2.72 9.01 23.74
N TYR A 97 -2.55 9.28 22.47
CA TYR A 97 -3.63 9.52 21.50
C TYR A 97 -3.57 8.55 20.32
N SER A 98 -4.72 8.19 19.76
CA SER A 98 -4.79 7.47 18.49
C SER A 98 -4.14 8.27 17.36
N TYR A 99 -3.30 7.61 16.53
CA TYR A 99 -2.55 8.27 15.47
C TYR A 99 -3.41 8.49 14.21
N LEU A 100 -4.32 9.48 14.26
CA LEU A 100 -5.31 9.72 13.20
C LEU A 100 -4.77 10.52 12.01
N ARG A 101 -3.68 11.26 12.16
CA ARG A 101 -3.19 12.22 11.16
C ARG A 101 -3.05 11.68 9.75
N PRO A 102 -2.39 10.52 9.49
CA PRO A 102 -2.29 9.99 8.14
C PRO A 102 -3.65 9.68 7.51
N LEU A 103 -4.54 9.03 8.25
CA LEU A 103 -5.90 8.73 7.80
C LEU A 103 -6.70 9.99 7.49
N MET A 104 -6.64 11.00 8.37
CA MET A 104 -7.32 12.30 8.15
C MET A 104 -6.76 13.04 6.93
N THR A 105 -5.47 12.90 6.62
CA THR A 105 -4.83 13.56 5.49
C THR A 105 -5.35 13.03 4.14
N VAL A 106 -5.51 11.72 4.00
CA VAL A 106 -5.99 11.12 2.73
C VAL A 106 -7.49 10.86 2.70
N GLY A 107 -8.17 11.01 3.82
CA GLY A 107 -9.61 10.77 3.93
C GLY A 107 -10.45 11.55 2.90
N PRO A 108 -10.27 12.88 2.74
CA PRO A 108 -10.98 13.63 1.71
C PRO A 108 -10.72 13.13 0.29
N SER A 109 -9.48 12.73 -0.03
CA SER A 109 -9.13 12.13 -1.32
C SER A 109 -9.84 10.80 -1.53
N ALA A 110 -9.85 9.95 -0.51
CA ALA A 110 -10.52 8.65 -0.53
C ALA A 110 -12.04 8.80 -0.77
N ILE A 111 -12.68 9.72 -0.03
CA ILE A 111 -14.11 10.02 -0.19
C ILE A 111 -14.40 10.50 -1.62
N LYS A 112 -13.61 11.46 -2.13
CA LYS A 112 -13.80 12.02 -3.47
C LYS A 112 -13.60 11.02 -4.59
N LEU A 113 -12.66 10.08 -4.42
CA LEU A 113 -12.36 9.02 -5.38
C LEU A 113 -13.28 7.79 -5.22
N GLY A 114 -14.03 7.69 -4.12
CA GLY A 114 -14.87 6.55 -3.81
C GLY A 114 -14.05 5.29 -3.46
N LEU A 115 -12.87 5.46 -2.86
CA LEU A 115 -11.95 4.38 -2.54
C LEU A 115 -11.89 4.11 -1.03
N PRO A 116 -11.71 2.85 -0.61
CA PRO A 116 -11.35 2.54 0.76
C PRO A 116 -9.92 2.99 1.05
N VAL A 117 -9.63 3.30 2.32
CA VAL A 117 -8.25 3.48 2.80
C VAL A 117 -7.79 2.19 3.47
N ASN A 118 -6.68 1.62 3.01
CA ASN A 118 -6.03 0.52 3.71
C ASN A 118 -5.27 1.07 4.92
N ILE A 119 -5.59 0.55 6.11
CA ILE A 119 -5.00 0.92 7.40
C ILE A 119 -4.45 -0.32 8.13
N ASP A 120 -4.04 -1.36 7.41
CA ASP A 120 -3.60 -2.63 8.02
C ASP A 120 -2.22 -2.53 8.68
N PHE A 121 -1.41 -1.50 8.33
CA PHE A 121 -0.02 -1.36 8.74
C PHE A 121 0.18 -0.23 9.76
N ALA A 122 0.84 -0.51 10.88
CA ALA A 122 1.26 0.54 11.81
C ALA A 122 2.39 1.40 11.22
N ALA A 123 2.58 2.61 11.76
CA ALA A 123 3.54 3.55 11.19
C ALA A 123 4.99 3.02 11.09
N ASN A 124 5.36 2.07 11.95
CA ASN A 124 6.68 1.43 11.98
C ASN A 124 6.74 0.10 11.20
N ASP A 125 5.63 -0.39 10.63
CA ASP A 125 5.58 -1.63 9.85
C ASP A 125 6.03 -1.35 8.40
N THR A 126 7.15 -0.66 8.25
CA THR A 126 7.66 -0.18 6.97
C THR A 126 8.07 -1.31 6.04
N GLY A 127 8.57 -2.44 6.59
CA GLY A 127 8.90 -3.64 5.83
C GLY A 127 7.66 -4.31 5.28
N ASP A 128 6.70 -4.61 6.15
CA ASP A 128 5.47 -5.31 5.76
C ASP A 128 4.66 -4.50 4.73
N LEU A 129 4.67 -3.16 4.84
CA LEU A 129 4.05 -2.30 3.83
C LEU A 129 4.86 -2.28 2.51
N ALA A 130 6.19 -2.30 2.56
CA ALA A 130 7.01 -2.39 1.35
C ALA A 130 6.72 -3.71 0.62
N ASP A 131 6.75 -4.85 1.30
CA ASP A 131 6.37 -6.16 0.76
C ASP A 131 4.96 -6.15 0.13
N GLU A 132 3.99 -5.55 0.82
CA GLU A 132 2.62 -5.43 0.29
C GLU A 132 2.58 -4.62 -1.01
N LEU A 133 3.27 -3.47 -1.07
CA LEU A 133 3.30 -2.60 -2.26
C LEU A 133 3.97 -3.26 -3.47
N MET A 134 4.82 -4.27 -3.27
CA MET A 134 5.51 -5.00 -4.34
C MET A 134 4.68 -6.16 -4.92
N ARG A 135 3.45 -6.39 -4.45
CA ARG A 135 2.63 -7.49 -4.97
C ARG A 135 2.09 -7.19 -6.37
N ASP A 136 2.00 -8.21 -7.20
CA ASP A 136 1.58 -8.15 -8.61
C ASP A 136 0.30 -7.35 -8.85
N LYS A 137 -0.64 -7.36 -7.89
CA LYS A 137 -1.91 -6.61 -8.00
C LYS A 137 -1.73 -5.09 -8.12
N TYR A 138 -0.55 -4.58 -7.76
CA TYR A 138 -0.22 -3.15 -7.78
C TYR A 138 0.69 -2.74 -8.94
N HIS A 139 1.19 -3.68 -9.77
CA HIS A 139 2.19 -3.40 -10.81
C HIS A 139 1.71 -2.47 -11.94
N ASP A 140 0.42 -2.16 -11.99
CA ASP A 140 -0.16 -1.21 -12.96
C ASP A 140 -1.19 -0.33 -12.24
N ALA A 141 -0.75 0.33 -11.17
CA ALA A 141 -1.62 1.10 -10.31
C ALA A 141 -0.95 2.39 -9.81
N THR A 142 -1.77 3.40 -9.57
CA THR A 142 -1.39 4.62 -8.83
C THR A 142 -1.81 4.46 -7.38
N ILE A 143 -0.88 4.66 -6.46
CA ILE A 143 -1.09 4.44 -5.03
C ILE A 143 -0.71 5.69 -4.24
N TYR A 144 -1.63 6.19 -3.41
CA TYR A 144 -1.33 7.28 -2.47
C TYR A 144 -1.06 6.70 -1.09
N THR A 145 0.02 7.14 -0.46
CA THR A 145 0.43 6.68 0.87
C THR A 145 0.71 7.88 1.76
N ALA A 146 -0.17 8.13 2.75
CA ALA A 146 0.06 9.13 3.78
C ALA A 146 0.67 8.49 5.02
N TRP A 147 1.82 9.02 5.47
CA TRP A 147 2.60 8.38 6.52
C TRP A 147 3.22 9.37 7.51
N SER A 148 4.00 8.86 8.46
CA SER A 148 4.81 9.64 9.39
C SER A 148 6.15 10.03 8.74
N HIS A 149 6.55 11.31 8.87
CA HIS A 149 7.85 11.78 8.39
C HIS A 149 9.04 10.99 8.96
N GLY A 150 8.91 10.49 10.20
CA GLY A 150 9.99 9.71 10.83
C GLY A 150 10.19 8.31 10.21
N TYR A 151 9.17 7.76 9.54
CA TYR A 151 9.21 6.43 8.92
C TYR A 151 9.18 6.46 7.39
N LEU A 152 8.80 7.57 6.76
CA LEU A 152 8.78 7.70 5.30
C LEU A 152 10.13 7.40 4.64
N PRO A 153 11.28 7.92 5.16
CA PRO A 153 12.56 7.60 4.56
C PRO A 153 12.87 6.10 4.55
N GLU A 154 12.55 5.41 5.64
CA GLU A 154 12.76 3.97 5.74
C GLU A 154 11.84 3.20 4.77
N LEU A 155 10.55 3.53 4.75
CA LEU A 155 9.57 2.92 3.85
C LEU A 155 9.97 3.07 2.37
N ILE A 156 10.29 4.30 1.95
CA ILE A 156 10.64 4.60 0.56
C ILE A 156 11.92 3.86 0.14
N ASN A 157 12.93 3.83 1.02
CA ASN A 157 14.18 3.13 0.74
C ASN A 157 13.96 1.61 0.65
N LYS A 158 13.14 1.02 1.51
CA LYS A 158 12.79 -0.42 1.43
C LYS A 158 12.07 -0.76 0.12
N VAL A 159 11.06 0.04 -0.26
CA VAL A 159 10.37 -0.13 -1.55
C VAL A 159 11.35 -0.04 -2.72
N ALA A 160 12.27 0.92 -2.70
CA ALA A 160 13.27 1.06 -3.76
C ALA A 160 14.26 -0.11 -3.79
N GLU A 161 14.66 -0.62 -2.62
CA GLU A 161 15.55 -1.77 -2.46
C GLU A 161 14.90 -3.06 -3.00
N GLU A 162 13.65 -3.30 -2.67
CA GLU A 162 12.89 -4.45 -3.15
C GLU A 162 12.64 -4.38 -4.67
N ALA A 163 12.25 -3.21 -5.18
CA ALA A 163 12.01 -3.02 -6.60
C ALA A 163 13.26 -3.16 -7.47
N SER A 164 14.42 -2.73 -6.98
CA SER A 164 15.70 -2.77 -7.72
C SER A 164 16.53 -4.03 -7.47
N GLY A 165 16.32 -4.70 -6.33
CA GLY A 165 17.18 -5.77 -5.84
C GLY A 165 18.55 -5.29 -5.33
N GLU A 166 18.73 -3.99 -5.17
CA GLU A 166 19.98 -3.37 -4.74
C GLU A 166 19.75 -2.48 -3.52
N LYS A 167 20.77 -2.38 -2.63
CA LYS A 167 20.73 -1.45 -1.51
C LYS A 167 20.81 -0.01 -2.01
N ILE A 168 19.69 0.68 -1.99
CA ILE A 168 19.58 2.06 -2.43
C ILE A 168 19.12 2.92 -1.26
N LYS A 169 19.76 4.08 -1.07
CA LYS A 169 19.32 5.10 -0.12
C LYS A 169 18.92 6.37 -0.87
N LEU A 170 17.66 6.43 -1.31
CA LEU A 170 17.09 7.57 -2.03
C LEU A 170 16.82 8.74 -1.08
N VAL A 171 16.31 8.44 0.12
CA VAL A 171 15.90 9.43 1.10
C VAL A 171 16.73 9.23 2.37
N LYS A 172 17.43 10.27 2.81
CA LYS A 172 18.17 10.22 4.06
C LYS A 172 17.28 10.54 5.25
N ASP A 173 16.64 11.70 5.19
CA ASP A 173 15.80 12.25 6.25
C ASP A 173 14.61 12.99 5.64
N TRP A 174 13.53 13.13 6.39
CA TRP A 174 12.40 13.99 6.06
C TRP A 174 12.30 15.09 7.09
N VAL A 175 12.41 16.34 6.66
CA VAL A 175 12.36 17.50 7.55
C VAL A 175 11.01 17.55 8.28
N ALA A 176 11.08 17.72 9.60
CA ALA A 176 9.87 17.64 10.45
C ALA A 176 8.84 18.74 10.19
N GLU A 177 9.25 19.86 9.60
CA GLU A 177 8.39 21.00 9.23
C GLU A 177 7.92 20.93 7.78
N ASP A 178 8.44 19.96 6.97
CA ASP A 178 8.07 19.83 5.56
C ASP A 178 6.78 18.99 5.41
N PHE A 179 5.66 19.68 5.26
CA PHE A 179 4.36 19.12 4.94
C PHE A 179 4.04 19.16 3.45
N ASP A 180 4.86 19.86 2.66
CA ASP A 180 4.58 20.16 1.26
C ASP A 180 5.24 19.21 0.26
N SER A 181 6.30 18.52 0.66
CA SER A 181 6.97 17.54 -0.20
C SER A 181 6.09 16.33 -0.49
N VAL A 182 6.19 15.84 -1.74
CA VAL A 182 5.64 14.57 -2.21
C VAL A 182 6.76 13.82 -2.92
N LEU A 183 7.04 12.59 -2.47
CA LEU A 183 8.01 11.72 -3.11
C LEU A 183 7.31 10.69 -3.97
N VAL A 184 7.75 10.54 -5.21
CA VAL A 184 7.14 9.63 -6.18
C VAL A 184 8.17 8.61 -6.65
N LEU A 185 7.83 7.34 -6.49
CA LEU A 185 8.52 6.25 -7.16
C LEU A 185 7.67 5.78 -8.34
N THR A 186 8.26 5.76 -9.52
CA THR A 186 7.64 5.16 -10.71
C THR A 186 8.39 3.87 -11.04
N LEU A 187 7.69 2.75 -10.93
CA LEU A 187 8.20 1.42 -11.23
C LEU A 187 7.61 0.94 -12.54
N LYS A 188 8.47 0.69 -13.54
CA LYS A 188 8.03 0.05 -14.79
C LYS A 188 8.32 -1.44 -14.70
N TRP A 189 7.27 -2.22 -14.58
CA TRP A 189 7.30 -3.67 -14.45
C TRP A 189 7.33 -4.36 -15.81
N ASN A 190 8.28 -5.27 -15.99
CA ASN A 190 8.36 -6.14 -17.15
C ASN A 190 8.88 -7.52 -16.72
N ASP A 191 8.10 -8.56 -16.93
CA ASP A 191 8.41 -9.95 -16.57
C ASP A 191 8.89 -10.10 -15.10
N GLY A 192 8.20 -9.43 -14.17
CA GLY A 192 8.50 -9.46 -12.73
C GLY A 192 9.73 -8.67 -12.31
N LYS A 193 10.31 -7.86 -13.21
CA LYS A 193 11.41 -6.94 -12.90
C LYS A 193 10.96 -5.50 -13.03
N ALA A 194 11.37 -4.66 -12.08
CA ALA A 194 11.08 -3.24 -12.12
C ALA A 194 12.30 -2.41 -12.55
N THR A 195 12.04 -1.35 -13.31
CA THR A 195 12.97 -0.22 -13.41
C THR A 195 12.41 0.93 -12.63
N LEU A 196 13.26 1.54 -11.77
CA LEU A 196 12.88 2.56 -10.81
C LEU A 196 13.24 3.96 -11.32
N GLN A 197 12.27 4.88 -11.21
CA GLN A 197 12.50 6.32 -11.30
C GLN A 197 12.04 6.96 -9.99
N TYR A 198 12.74 8.02 -9.56
CA TYR A 198 12.47 8.72 -8.31
C TYR A 198 12.43 10.22 -8.57
N GLU A 199 11.37 10.86 -8.11
CA GLU A 199 11.15 12.30 -8.26
C GLU A 199 10.60 12.91 -6.99
N ASN A 200 10.95 14.18 -6.76
CA ASN A 200 10.47 14.96 -5.64
C ASN A 200 9.60 16.12 -6.15
N TYR A 201 8.39 16.22 -5.66
CA TYR A 201 7.42 17.24 -6.01
C TYR A 201 7.05 18.09 -4.79
N LYS A 202 6.37 19.21 -5.06
CA LYS A 202 5.73 20.03 -4.03
C LYS A 202 4.23 20.07 -4.27
N GLN A 203 3.47 20.02 -3.17
CA GLN A 203 2.01 20.21 -3.21
C GLN A 203 1.64 21.64 -3.58
N ASN A 204 2.53 22.61 -3.25
CA ASN A 204 2.33 24.05 -3.34
C ASN A 204 1.13 24.53 -2.48
N LEU A 205 0.99 23.93 -1.30
CA LEU A 205 -0.06 24.24 -0.33
C LEU A 205 0.45 24.91 0.95
N ASP A 206 1.76 25.24 1.00
CA ASP A 206 2.32 25.98 2.12
C ASP A 206 1.72 27.37 2.19
N GLY A 207 1.49 27.87 3.42
CA GLY A 207 0.83 29.15 3.66
C GLY A 207 -0.69 29.14 3.45
N GLY A 208 -1.30 27.95 3.35
CA GLY A 208 -2.76 27.78 3.27
C GLY A 208 -3.52 28.31 4.48
N ALA A 209 -4.84 28.34 4.40
CA ALA A 209 -5.72 28.87 5.44
C ALA A 209 -5.52 28.17 6.79
N VAL A 210 -5.32 28.96 7.86
CA VAL A 210 -5.13 28.44 9.23
C VAL A 210 -6.43 28.29 10.01
N GLY A 211 -7.53 28.94 9.55
CA GLY A 211 -8.87 28.77 10.12
C GLY A 211 -9.49 27.43 9.68
N CYS A 212 -10.41 26.90 10.51
CA CYS A 212 -11.14 25.70 10.12
C CYS A 212 -12.03 25.94 8.88
N PRO A 213 -12.19 24.93 8.01
CA PRO A 213 -13.11 25.04 6.89
C PRO A 213 -14.55 25.21 7.40
N SER A 214 -15.34 26.05 6.72
CA SER A 214 -16.75 26.34 7.04
C SER A 214 -17.67 25.31 6.40
#